data_9bbb4c2e64447a09632e47df6d9eb9f0
#
_entry.id   9bbb4c2e64447a09632e47df6d9eb9f0
#
_cell.length_a   1.000
_cell.length_b   1.000
_cell.length_c   1.000
_cell.angle_alpha   90.00
_cell.angle_beta   90.00
_cell.angle_gamma   90.00
#
_symmetry.space_group_name_H-M   'P 1'
#
loop_
_entity.id
_entity.type
_entity.pdbx_description
1 polymer ?
#
loop_
_entity_poly.entity_id
_entity_poly.type
_entity_poly.pdbx_seq_one_letter_code
_entity_poly.pdbx_strand_id
1 'polypeptide(L)'
;AAVVLAVTALPMGVFAAKKDSTEEKLTKVTLNEVAHSIFYAPQYVAIEEGYFAEKGLDLTLVTGFGADKTMTAVISGEADIGFMGAEASVYAYQEGATDPVVNFAQLTQRAGNFLVAREEMPDFKWEDLKGEKVLGGRKGGMPEMVFEYILKKNGIDPQKDLTIDQSIDFGSTAAAFTSDDSAAYTVEFEPSATILEKEGAGYVVASLGEASGYVP
;
A
#
# COMPACT_ATOMS: atom_id res chain seq x y z
N ALA A 1 -11.49 18.61 -89.15
CA ALA A 1 -10.68 19.37 -88.17
C ALA A 1 -11.03 18.88 -86.78
N ALA A 2 -10.15 18.10 -86.23
CA ALA A 2 -10.28 17.60 -84.82
C ALA A 2 -9.35 18.47 -83.96
N VAL A 3 -9.94 19.13 -82.97
CA VAL A 3 -9.20 19.87 -81.95
C VAL A 3 -8.91 18.93 -80.76
N VAL A 4 -7.65 18.62 -80.54
CA VAL A 4 -7.19 17.85 -79.42
C VAL A 4 -6.86 18.85 -78.29
N LEU A 5 -7.65 18.84 -77.23
CA LEU A 5 -7.33 19.56 -76.00
C LEU A 5 -6.38 18.71 -75.14
N ALA A 6 -5.13 19.15 -75.01
CA ALA A 6 -4.14 18.58 -74.06
C ALA A 6 -4.40 19.15 -72.68
N VAL A 7 -4.89 18.32 -71.78
CA VAL A 7 -4.97 18.64 -70.33
C VAL A 7 -3.63 18.29 -69.66
N THR A 8 -2.85 19.30 -69.33
CA THR A 8 -1.61 19.12 -68.51
C THR A 8 -1.97 18.96 -67.03
N ALA A 9 -1.86 17.74 -66.55
CA ALA A 9 -1.95 17.46 -65.12
C ALA A 9 -0.69 17.93 -64.41
N LEU A 10 -0.83 18.92 -63.54
CA LEU A 10 0.21 19.33 -62.60
C LEU A 10 0.28 18.28 -61.45
N PRO A 11 1.46 17.81 -61.07
CA PRO A 11 1.57 16.93 -59.93
C PRO A 11 1.35 17.75 -58.64
N MET A 12 0.22 17.51 -57.95
CA MET A 12 0.07 17.93 -56.55
C MET A 12 1.08 17.16 -55.68
N GLY A 13 2.12 17.86 -55.32
CA GLY A 13 3.06 17.37 -54.29
C GLY A 13 2.32 17.24 -52.96
N VAL A 14 2.02 16.02 -52.58
CA VAL A 14 1.61 15.70 -51.20
C VAL A 14 2.80 15.95 -50.32
N PHE A 15 2.85 17.11 -49.67
CA PHE A 15 3.72 17.31 -48.51
C PHE A 15 3.18 16.44 -47.37
N ALA A 16 3.63 15.20 -47.32
CA ALA A 16 3.54 14.41 -46.11
C ALA A 16 4.40 15.10 -45.03
N ALA A 17 3.75 15.86 -44.17
CA ALA A 17 4.38 16.33 -42.97
C ALA A 17 4.81 15.06 -42.18
N LYS A 18 6.10 14.77 -42.23
CA LYS A 18 6.73 13.78 -41.36
C LYS A 18 6.54 14.33 -39.97
N LYS A 19 5.54 13.81 -39.21
CA LYS A 19 5.42 14.00 -37.80
C LYS A 19 6.63 13.25 -37.21
N ASP A 20 7.73 13.98 -36.97
CA ASP A 20 8.81 13.47 -36.15
C ASP A 20 8.23 13.23 -34.76
N SER A 21 7.66 12.05 -34.55
CA SER A 21 7.46 11.52 -33.21
C SER A 21 8.85 11.12 -32.73
N THR A 22 9.59 12.06 -32.17
CA THR A 22 10.57 11.72 -31.15
C THR A 22 9.73 11.02 -30.07
N GLU A 23 9.77 9.70 -30.02
CA GLU A 23 9.30 8.95 -28.86
C GLU A 23 10.12 9.52 -27.70
N GLU A 24 9.47 10.33 -26.89
CA GLU A 24 10.05 10.83 -25.65
C GLU A 24 10.39 9.60 -24.83
N LYS A 25 11.68 9.32 -24.66
CA LYS A 25 12.14 8.15 -23.94
C LYS A 25 11.76 8.31 -22.48
N LEU A 26 10.73 7.58 -22.04
CA LEU A 26 10.29 7.60 -20.66
C LEU A 26 11.41 7.12 -19.72
N THR A 27 11.50 7.75 -18.56
CA THR A 27 12.40 7.32 -17.49
C THR A 27 11.80 6.13 -16.77
N LYS A 28 12.49 5.02 -16.74
CA LYS A 28 12.04 3.82 -16.00
C LYS A 28 12.17 4.06 -14.51
N VAL A 29 11.12 3.75 -13.77
CA VAL A 29 11.05 3.85 -12.32
C VAL A 29 10.39 2.59 -11.77
N THR A 30 11.04 1.93 -10.83
CA THR A 30 10.48 0.82 -10.06
C THR A 30 10.00 1.32 -8.72
N LEU A 31 8.71 1.20 -8.46
CA LEU A 31 8.07 1.50 -7.18
C LEU A 31 7.71 0.19 -6.48
N ASN A 32 8.21 -0.01 -5.27
CA ASN A 32 7.87 -1.16 -4.43
C ASN A 32 6.88 -0.72 -3.34
N GLU A 33 5.70 -1.33 -3.32
CA GLU A 33 4.67 -1.08 -2.30
C GLU A 33 4.62 -2.21 -1.26
N VAL A 34 4.22 -1.87 -0.04
CA VAL A 34 4.13 -2.83 1.08
C VAL A 34 3.05 -3.89 0.84
N ALA A 35 1.92 -3.50 0.26
CA ALA A 35 0.79 -4.38 -0.02
C ALA A 35 -0.02 -3.84 -1.20
N HIS A 36 -0.67 -4.73 -1.95
CA HIS A 36 -1.66 -4.31 -2.94
C HIS A 36 -3.02 -4.16 -2.26
N SER A 37 -3.44 -2.91 -2.02
CA SER A 37 -4.63 -2.60 -1.22
C SER A 37 -5.36 -1.37 -1.76
N ILE A 38 -6.69 -1.38 -1.67
CA ILE A 38 -7.54 -0.22 -2.00
C ILE A 38 -7.15 1.03 -1.18
N PHE A 39 -6.46 0.85 -0.06
CA PHE A 39 -5.89 1.94 0.73
C PHE A 39 -4.93 2.82 -0.09
N TYR A 40 -4.34 2.27 -1.15
CA TYR A 40 -3.44 2.95 -2.09
C TYR A 40 -4.12 3.32 -3.42
N ALA A 41 -5.45 3.34 -3.48
CA ALA A 41 -6.21 3.59 -4.69
C ALA A 41 -5.75 4.83 -5.51
N PRO A 42 -5.38 5.97 -4.91
CA PRO A 42 -4.87 7.12 -5.68
C PRO A 42 -3.65 6.79 -6.56
N GLN A 43 -2.75 5.91 -6.06
CA GLN A 43 -1.58 5.44 -6.82
C GLN A 43 -2.01 4.61 -8.02
N TYR A 44 -2.96 3.69 -7.83
CA TYR A 44 -3.45 2.83 -8.92
C TYR A 44 -4.20 3.62 -9.99
N VAL A 45 -5.02 4.58 -9.57
CA VAL A 45 -5.67 5.51 -10.51
C VAL A 45 -4.64 6.27 -11.32
N ALA A 46 -3.57 6.77 -10.70
CA ALA A 46 -2.51 7.48 -11.41
C ALA A 46 -1.77 6.59 -12.44
N ILE A 47 -1.65 5.29 -12.16
CA ILE A 47 -1.07 4.30 -13.08
C ILE A 47 -2.03 4.05 -14.25
N GLU A 48 -3.29 3.70 -13.97
CA GLU A 48 -4.29 3.32 -14.97
C GLU A 48 -4.67 4.48 -15.90
N GLU A 49 -4.76 5.70 -15.38
CA GLU A 49 -5.04 6.91 -16.15
C GLU A 49 -3.79 7.46 -16.89
N GLY A 50 -2.63 6.83 -16.74
CA GLY A 50 -1.42 7.18 -17.47
C GLY A 50 -0.71 8.46 -16.97
N TYR A 51 -1.03 8.97 -15.79
CA TYR A 51 -0.46 10.22 -15.28
C TYR A 51 1.06 10.17 -15.10
N PHE A 52 1.63 9.00 -14.82
CA PHE A 52 3.07 8.82 -14.77
C PHE A 52 3.71 8.95 -16.16
N ALA A 53 3.10 8.33 -17.18
CA ALA A 53 3.56 8.43 -18.56
C ALA A 53 3.50 9.87 -19.09
N GLU A 54 2.44 10.63 -18.74
CA GLU A 54 2.34 12.06 -19.06
C GLU A 54 3.45 12.92 -18.45
N LYS A 55 4.08 12.42 -17.36
CA LYS A 55 5.22 13.06 -16.71
C LYS A 55 6.57 12.50 -17.16
N GLY A 56 6.58 11.69 -18.22
CA GLY A 56 7.81 11.11 -18.76
C GLY A 56 8.33 9.90 -17.96
N LEU A 57 7.48 9.23 -17.17
CA LEU A 57 7.83 8.09 -16.35
C LEU A 57 7.21 6.80 -16.90
N ASP A 58 8.02 5.75 -17.00
CA ASP A 58 7.60 4.36 -17.24
C ASP A 58 7.67 3.62 -15.90
N LEU A 59 6.52 3.56 -15.20
CA LEU A 59 6.45 3.04 -13.85
C LEU A 59 6.19 1.53 -13.83
N THR A 60 7.05 0.81 -13.13
CA THR A 60 6.84 -0.60 -12.77
C THR A 60 6.47 -0.69 -11.29
N LEU A 61 5.29 -1.26 -10.99
CA LEU A 61 4.83 -1.49 -9.63
C LEU A 61 5.16 -2.92 -9.20
N VAL A 62 5.77 -3.07 -8.01
CA VAL A 62 6.12 -4.36 -7.39
C VAL A 62 5.58 -4.38 -5.96
N THR A 63 4.99 -5.49 -5.52
CA THR A 63 4.52 -5.67 -4.14
C THR A 63 5.53 -6.44 -3.32
N GLY A 64 6.02 -5.84 -2.22
CA GLY A 64 7.03 -6.40 -1.33
C GLY A 64 6.47 -7.30 -0.21
N PHE A 65 5.19 -7.15 0.14
CA PHE A 65 4.51 -7.86 1.24
C PHE A 65 5.10 -7.62 2.63
N GLY A 66 5.66 -6.42 2.85
CA GLY A 66 6.17 -5.98 4.15
C GLY A 66 7.07 -4.75 4.03
N ALA A 67 7.04 -3.87 5.02
CA ALA A 67 7.85 -2.65 5.02
C ALA A 67 9.36 -2.95 5.05
N ASP A 68 9.76 -4.02 5.73
CA ASP A 68 11.13 -4.54 5.76
C ASP A 68 11.62 -4.97 4.38
N LYS A 69 10.77 -5.65 3.61
CA LYS A 69 11.09 -6.09 2.25
C LYS A 69 11.14 -4.91 1.26
N THR A 70 10.18 -3.99 1.38
CA THR A 70 10.15 -2.77 0.58
C THR A 70 11.37 -1.89 0.85
N MET A 71 11.75 -1.71 2.12
CA MET A 71 12.96 -0.98 2.50
C MET A 71 14.22 -1.66 1.95
N THR A 72 14.30 -2.99 2.06
CA THR A 72 15.42 -3.76 1.48
C THR A 72 15.54 -3.55 -0.01
N ALA A 73 14.42 -3.59 -0.76
CA ALA A 73 14.42 -3.35 -2.20
C ALA A 73 14.96 -1.95 -2.57
N VAL A 74 14.62 -0.92 -1.77
CA VAL A 74 15.15 0.44 -1.99
C VAL A 74 16.64 0.51 -1.67
N ILE A 75 17.08 -0.01 -0.52
CA ILE A 75 18.48 0.04 -0.11
C ILE A 75 19.38 -0.78 -1.06
N SER A 76 18.89 -1.90 -1.57
CA SER A 76 19.63 -2.74 -2.54
C SER A 76 19.66 -2.16 -3.95
N GLY A 77 18.84 -1.16 -4.25
CA GLY A 77 18.69 -0.60 -5.60
C GLY A 77 17.80 -1.43 -6.53
N GLU A 78 17.05 -2.40 -6.00
CA GLU A 78 16.03 -3.15 -6.76
C GLU A 78 14.78 -2.31 -7.02
N ALA A 79 14.53 -1.31 -6.18
CA ALA A 79 13.48 -0.33 -6.36
C ALA A 79 14.04 1.09 -6.19
N ASP A 80 13.55 2.01 -7.03
CA ASP A 80 13.90 3.44 -6.97
C ASP A 80 13.10 4.15 -5.86
N ILE A 81 11.86 3.70 -5.63
CA ILE A 81 10.92 4.28 -4.67
C ILE A 81 10.29 3.16 -3.84
N GLY A 82 10.21 3.37 -2.53
CA GLY A 82 9.45 2.55 -1.60
C GLY A 82 8.19 3.26 -1.14
N PHE A 83 7.04 2.61 -1.27
CA PHE A 83 5.79 3.09 -0.70
C PHE A 83 5.48 2.29 0.57
N MET A 84 5.81 2.85 1.71
CA MET A 84 5.75 2.22 3.03
C MET A 84 5.59 3.29 4.12
N GLY A 85 5.37 2.86 5.35
CA GLY A 85 5.36 3.77 6.50
C GLY A 85 6.73 4.43 6.71
N ALA A 86 6.72 5.68 7.14
CA ALA A 86 7.95 6.47 7.37
C ALA A 86 8.85 5.87 8.46
N GLU A 87 8.30 5.07 9.38
CA GLU A 87 9.04 4.37 10.44
C GLU A 87 10.15 3.48 9.89
N ALA A 88 9.96 2.88 8.72
CA ALA A 88 10.97 2.02 8.11
C ALA A 88 12.28 2.77 7.82
N SER A 89 12.20 4.06 7.44
CA SER A 89 13.38 4.90 7.25
C SER A 89 14.12 5.20 8.56
N VAL A 90 13.35 5.35 9.65
CA VAL A 90 13.93 5.57 11.00
C VAL A 90 14.66 4.32 11.47
N TYR A 91 14.07 3.14 11.27
CA TYR A 91 14.73 1.87 11.64
C TYR A 91 16.01 1.65 10.83
N ALA A 92 15.96 1.83 9.51
CA ALA A 92 17.14 1.68 8.66
C ALA A 92 18.28 2.63 9.09
N TYR A 93 17.93 3.86 9.44
CA TYR A 93 18.91 4.83 9.96
C TYR A 93 19.50 4.39 11.30
N GLN A 94 18.68 3.92 12.25
CA GLN A 94 19.11 3.45 13.56
C GLN A 94 19.98 2.19 13.47
N GLU A 95 19.75 1.35 12.48
CA GLU A 95 20.56 0.16 12.20
C GLU A 95 21.89 0.48 11.49
N GLY A 96 22.14 1.75 11.20
CA GLY A 96 23.44 2.22 10.69
C GLY A 96 23.53 2.28 9.17
N ALA A 97 22.42 2.44 8.47
CA ALA A 97 22.45 2.71 7.04
C ALA A 97 23.28 3.95 6.73
N THR A 98 24.32 3.79 5.91
CA THR A 98 25.27 4.87 5.56
C THR A 98 24.73 5.78 4.46
N ASP A 99 23.78 5.28 3.66
CA ASP A 99 23.05 6.03 2.64
C ASP A 99 21.55 6.02 3.02
N PRO A 100 21.07 6.99 3.81
CA PRO A 100 19.72 6.97 4.34
C PRO A 100 18.70 7.30 3.23
N VAL A 101 17.60 6.56 3.24
CA VAL A 101 16.45 6.88 2.39
C VAL A 101 15.79 8.19 2.83
N VAL A 102 15.27 8.94 1.87
CA VAL A 102 14.62 10.23 2.10
C VAL A 102 13.12 10.11 1.87
N ASN A 103 12.32 10.45 2.88
CA ASN A 103 10.87 10.57 2.73
C ASN A 103 10.56 11.87 1.98
N PHE A 104 9.91 11.80 0.82
CA PHE A 104 9.66 12.95 -0.03
C PHE A 104 8.18 13.24 -0.28
N ALA A 105 7.28 12.29 0.02
CA ALA A 105 5.85 12.44 -0.17
C ALA A 105 5.06 11.67 0.90
N GLN A 106 3.91 12.20 1.29
CA GLN A 106 2.96 11.56 2.18
C GLN A 106 1.63 11.40 1.45
N LEU A 107 1.15 10.16 1.31
CA LEU A 107 -0.09 9.84 0.62
C LEU A 107 -1.26 9.57 1.57
N THR A 108 -0.96 9.16 2.80
CA THR A 108 -1.96 8.79 3.81
C THR A 108 -1.74 9.59 5.09
N GLN A 109 -2.81 9.84 5.85
CA GLN A 109 -2.77 10.66 7.07
C GLN A 109 -3.31 9.95 8.31
N ARG A 110 -3.88 8.76 8.13
CA ARG A 110 -4.42 7.92 9.21
C ARG A 110 -4.17 6.46 8.87
N ALA A 111 -4.10 5.63 9.89
CA ALA A 111 -4.03 4.18 9.69
C ALA A 111 -5.29 3.68 8.97
N GLY A 112 -5.11 2.84 7.97
CA GLY A 112 -6.20 2.27 7.16
C GLY A 112 -6.68 0.92 7.67
N ASN A 113 -6.36 0.57 8.90
CA ASN A 113 -6.63 -0.73 9.48
C ASN A 113 -7.86 -0.71 10.39
N PHE A 114 -8.45 -1.90 10.51
CA PHE A 114 -9.56 -2.19 11.39
C PHE A 114 -9.21 -3.37 12.30
N LEU A 115 -9.70 -3.34 13.52
CA LEU A 115 -9.69 -4.49 14.41
C LEU A 115 -10.96 -5.30 14.15
N VAL A 116 -10.79 -6.56 13.83
CA VAL A 116 -11.87 -7.53 13.58
C VAL A 116 -11.86 -8.57 14.69
N ALA A 117 -12.99 -8.78 15.34
CA ALA A 117 -13.21 -9.79 16.36
C ALA A 117 -13.91 -11.02 15.76
N ARG A 118 -13.79 -12.19 16.40
CA ARG A 118 -14.55 -13.38 16.00
C ARG A 118 -16.03 -13.29 16.33
N GLU A 119 -16.36 -12.58 17.39
CA GLU A 119 -17.72 -12.42 17.89
C GLU A 119 -18.17 -10.98 17.77
N GLU A 120 -19.47 -10.79 17.66
CA GLU A 120 -20.08 -9.46 17.65
C GLU A 120 -19.91 -8.79 19.00
N MET A 121 -19.32 -7.58 19.03
CA MET A 121 -19.02 -6.83 20.25
C MET A 121 -19.50 -5.37 20.12
N PRO A 122 -20.81 -5.11 20.26
CA PRO A 122 -21.36 -3.75 20.08
C PRO A 122 -20.83 -2.73 21.08
N ASP A 123 -20.40 -3.18 22.25
CA ASP A 123 -19.83 -2.35 23.32
C ASP A 123 -18.32 -2.57 23.50
N PHE A 124 -17.60 -2.91 22.42
CA PHE A 124 -16.15 -3.18 22.45
C PHE A 124 -15.36 -2.10 23.17
N LYS A 125 -14.43 -2.53 24.02
CA LYS A 125 -13.45 -1.69 24.71
C LYS A 125 -12.06 -2.26 24.49
N TRP A 126 -11.04 -1.39 24.46
CA TRP A 126 -9.66 -1.85 24.26
C TRP A 126 -9.19 -2.81 25.37
N GLU A 127 -9.76 -2.71 26.58
CA GLU A 127 -9.49 -3.62 27.70
C GLU A 127 -9.92 -5.06 27.44
N ASP A 128 -10.86 -5.30 26.53
CA ASP A 128 -11.33 -6.63 26.15
C ASP A 128 -10.24 -7.46 25.45
N LEU A 129 -9.17 -6.81 24.99
CA LEU A 129 -8.01 -7.47 24.40
C LEU A 129 -7.09 -8.14 25.43
N LYS A 130 -7.25 -7.87 26.74
CA LYS A 130 -6.37 -8.43 27.77
C LYS A 130 -6.56 -9.94 27.89
N GLY A 131 -5.44 -10.66 27.80
CA GLY A 131 -5.42 -12.12 27.82
C GLY A 131 -5.63 -12.78 26.46
N GLU A 132 -6.00 -12.02 25.45
CA GLU A 132 -6.34 -12.54 24.14
C GLU A 132 -5.15 -12.64 23.19
N LYS A 133 -5.28 -13.48 22.15
CA LYS A 133 -4.36 -13.51 21.00
C LYS A 133 -4.91 -12.68 19.86
N VAL A 134 -4.07 -11.80 19.31
CA VAL A 134 -4.38 -10.93 18.18
C VAL A 134 -3.39 -11.18 17.05
N LEU A 135 -3.86 -11.36 15.82
CA LEU A 135 -3.01 -11.29 14.63
C LEU A 135 -2.76 -9.80 14.35
N GLY A 136 -1.66 -9.27 14.87
CA GLY A 136 -1.43 -7.82 14.98
C GLY A 136 -0.76 -7.16 13.77
N GLY A 137 -0.55 -7.93 12.70
CA GLY A 137 0.24 -7.48 11.56
C GLY A 137 1.73 -7.80 11.72
N ARG A 138 2.49 -7.54 10.66
CA ARG A 138 3.92 -7.88 10.61
C ARG A 138 4.75 -6.95 11.50
N LYS A 139 5.70 -7.54 12.24
CA LYS A 139 6.61 -6.82 13.14
C LYS A 139 7.31 -5.66 12.43
N GLY A 140 7.27 -4.48 13.05
CA GLY A 140 7.93 -3.28 12.56
C GLY A 140 7.21 -2.59 11.40
N GLY A 141 6.01 -3.04 11.03
CA GLY A 141 5.16 -2.34 10.07
C GLY A 141 4.23 -1.33 10.76
N MET A 142 3.78 -0.31 10.02
CA MET A 142 2.86 0.71 10.51
C MET A 142 1.61 0.13 11.20
N PRO A 143 0.94 -0.92 10.67
CA PRO A 143 -0.23 -1.49 11.32
C PRO A 143 0.02 -1.95 12.75
N GLU A 144 1.09 -2.69 12.95
CA GLU A 144 1.48 -3.23 14.25
C GLU A 144 1.88 -2.11 15.22
N MET A 145 2.68 -1.15 14.76
CA MET A 145 3.12 -0.01 15.58
C MET A 145 1.95 0.87 16.04
N VAL A 146 1.00 1.14 15.15
CA VAL A 146 -0.21 1.93 15.48
C VAL A 146 -1.08 1.16 16.46
N PHE A 147 -1.22 -0.15 16.28
CA PHE A 147 -1.95 -1.00 17.22
C PHE A 147 -1.31 -0.96 18.62
N GLU A 148 0.01 -1.18 18.72
CA GLU A 148 0.72 -1.04 20.01
C GLU A 148 0.60 0.35 20.62
N TYR A 149 0.64 1.41 19.80
CA TYR A 149 0.43 2.78 20.28
C TYR A 149 -0.96 2.96 20.90
N ILE A 150 -2.00 2.43 20.26
CA ILE A 150 -3.36 2.49 20.79
C ILE A 150 -3.49 1.72 22.09
N LEU A 151 -2.90 0.52 22.18
CA LEU A 151 -2.87 -0.26 23.42
C LEU A 151 -2.23 0.54 24.56
N LYS A 152 -1.04 1.07 24.35
CA LYS A 152 -0.32 1.90 25.34
C LYS A 152 -1.10 3.13 25.76
N LYS A 153 -1.78 3.80 24.82
CA LYS A 153 -2.66 4.95 25.07
C LYS A 153 -3.85 4.59 25.98
N ASN A 154 -4.32 3.35 25.90
CA ASN A 154 -5.38 2.81 26.76
C ASN A 154 -4.86 2.08 28.02
N GLY A 155 -3.58 2.23 28.36
CA GLY A 155 -2.99 1.64 29.57
C GLY A 155 -2.80 0.12 29.51
N ILE A 156 -2.69 -0.44 28.29
CA ILE A 156 -2.47 -1.85 28.01
C ILE A 156 -1.02 -2.04 27.60
N ASP A 157 -0.30 -2.94 28.29
CA ASP A 157 1.08 -3.30 27.94
C ASP A 157 1.05 -4.36 26.82
N PRO A 158 1.48 -4.02 25.59
CA PRO A 158 1.41 -4.94 24.44
C PRO A 158 2.29 -6.18 24.60
N GLN A 159 3.24 -6.17 25.54
CA GLN A 159 4.16 -7.28 25.79
C GLN A 159 3.72 -8.20 26.94
N LYS A 160 2.75 -7.78 27.75
CA LYS A 160 2.34 -8.51 28.97
C LYS A 160 0.85 -8.82 29.01
N ASP A 161 0.02 -7.89 28.53
CA ASP A 161 -1.42 -7.97 28.75
C ASP A 161 -2.15 -8.80 27.70
N LEU A 162 -1.51 -9.08 26.53
CA LEU A 162 -2.06 -9.87 25.45
C LEU A 162 -0.96 -10.55 24.64
N THR A 163 -1.34 -11.42 23.71
CA THR A 163 -0.38 -12.03 22.77
C THR A 163 -0.60 -11.43 21.37
N ILE A 164 0.40 -10.71 20.84
CA ILE A 164 0.36 -10.18 19.48
C ILE A 164 1.21 -11.08 18.58
N ASP A 165 0.56 -11.79 17.65
CA ASP A 165 1.26 -12.58 16.64
C ASP A 165 1.66 -11.66 15.47
N GLN A 166 2.96 -11.48 15.31
CA GLN A 166 3.57 -10.57 14.32
C GLN A 166 4.27 -11.35 13.19
N SER A 167 4.07 -12.67 13.13
CA SER A 167 4.77 -13.55 12.20
C SER A 167 4.10 -13.68 10.83
N ILE A 168 2.84 -13.27 10.72
CA ILE A 168 2.03 -13.44 9.51
C ILE A 168 2.37 -12.36 8.49
N ASP A 169 2.64 -12.76 7.26
CA ASP A 169 2.89 -11.84 6.16
C ASP A 169 1.66 -10.98 5.84
N PHE A 170 1.94 -9.75 5.38
CA PHE A 170 0.91 -8.79 5.01
C PHE A 170 -0.01 -9.36 3.92
N GLY A 171 -1.32 -9.23 4.09
CA GLY A 171 -2.31 -9.78 3.17
C GLY A 171 -2.67 -11.26 3.41
N SER A 172 -2.01 -11.92 4.39
CA SER A 172 -2.32 -13.31 4.77
C SER A 172 -3.04 -13.44 6.10
N THR A 173 -3.24 -12.33 6.83
CA THR A 173 -3.82 -12.31 8.17
C THR A 173 -5.27 -12.77 8.18
N ALA A 174 -6.11 -12.33 7.23
CA ALA A 174 -7.50 -12.78 7.12
C ALA A 174 -7.61 -14.29 6.86
N ALA A 175 -6.77 -14.84 5.96
CA ALA A 175 -6.73 -16.26 5.69
C ALA A 175 -6.27 -17.06 6.92
N ALA A 176 -5.25 -16.57 7.63
CA ALA A 176 -4.79 -17.17 8.89
C ALA A 176 -5.88 -17.13 9.96
N PHE A 177 -6.58 -16.00 10.08
CA PHE A 177 -7.70 -15.84 11.00
C PHE A 177 -8.83 -16.81 10.74
N THR A 178 -9.20 -17.04 9.48
CA THR A 178 -10.28 -17.97 9.12
C THR A 178 -9.88 -19.44 9.22
N SER A 179 -8.60 -19.76 9.09
CA SER A 179 -8.10 -21.16 9.09
C SER A 179 -7.75 -21.68 10.49
N ASP A 180 -7.55 -20.83 11.47
CA ASP A 180 -7.11 -21.17 12.83
C ASP A 180 -7.84 -20.31 13.86
N ASP A 181 -8.63 -20.97 14.73
CA ASP A 181 -9.44 -20.32 15.79
C ASP A 181 -8.62 -19.86 17.01
N SER A 182 -7.29 -19.96 16.97
CA SER A 182 -6.43 -19.62 18.11
C SER A 182 -6.37 -18.12 18.41
N ALA A 183 -6.66 -17.25 17.44
CA ALA A 183 -6.68 -15.80 17.64
C ALA A 183 -8.12 -15.29 17.77
N ALA A 184 -8.41 -14.50 18.80
CA ALA A 184 -9.70 -13.87 19.02
C ALA A 184 -9.91 -12.64 18.11
N TYR A 185 -8.82 -11.99 17.70
CA TYR A 185 -8.85 -10.77 16.90
C TYR A 185 -7.80 -10.80 15.79
N THR A 186 -8.05 -10.00 14.74
CA THR A 186 -7.09 -9.74 13.68
C THR A 186 -7.11 -8.27 13.27
N VAL A 187 -5.95 -7.75 12.86
CA VAL A 187 -5.80 -6.39 12.31
C VAL A 187 -5.81 -6.48 10.79
N GLU A 188 -6.83 -5.93 10.16
CA GLU A 188 -7.08 -6.06 8.73
C GLU A 188 -7.15 -4.71 8.03
N PHE A 189 -6.81 -4.70 6.74
CA PHE A 189 -7.13 -3.61 5.82
C PHE A 189 -8.40 -3.92 5.04
N GLU A 190 -8.99 -2.89 4.43
CA GLU A 190 -9.98 -3.12 3.40
C GLU A 190 -9.32 -3.64 2.09
N PRO A 191 -9.95 -4.57 1.36
CA PRO A 191 -11.32 -5.07 1.55
C PRO A 191 -11.44 -6.27 2.51
N SER A 192 -10.34 -6.76 3.10
CA SER A 192 -10.34 -7.99 3.91
C SER A 192 -11.25 -7.89 5.13
N ALA A 193 -11.28 -6.74 5.82
CA ALA A 193 -12.15 -6.53 6.96
C ALA A 193 -13.64 -6.70 6.57
N THR A 194 -14.08 -6.04 5.50
CA THR A 194 -15.45 -6.19 4.98
C THR A 194 -15.76 -7.61 4.47
N ILE A 195 -14.77 -8.31 3.90
CA ILE A 195 -14.96 -9.69 3.44
C ILE A 195 -15.20 -10.60 4.62
N LEU A 196 -14.42 -10.50 5.70
CA LEU A 196 -14.64 -11.28 6.93
C LEU A 196 -16.04 -11.08 7.51
N GLU A 197 -16.54 -9.84 7.52
CA GLU A 197 -17.91 -9.57 7.96
C GLU A 197 -18.98 -10.21 7.04
N LYS A 198 -18.82 -10.06 5.72
CA LYS A 198 -19.77 -10.62 4.75
C LYS A 198 -19.83 -12.15 4.77
N GLU A 199 -18.70 -12.78 5.07
CA GLU A 199 -18.58 -14.23 5.19
C GLU A 199 -19.02 -14.75 6.59
N GLY A 200 -19.29 -13.84 7.53
CA GLY A 200 -19.63 -14.19 8.91
C GLY A 200 -18.46 -14.79 9.68
N ALA A 201 -17.24 -14.54 9.22
CA ALA A 201 -16.01 -15.03 9.84
C ALA A 201 -15.44 -14.07 10.90
N GLY A 202 -15.95 -12.84 10.97
CA GLY A 202 -15.54 -11.83 11.95
C GLY A 202 -16.41 -10.58 11.89
N TYR A 203 -16.21 -9.69 12.84
CA TYR A 203 -16.96 -8.44 13.01
C TYR A 203 -15.98 -7.29 13.22
N VAL A 204 -16.10 -6.21 12.46
CA VAL A 204 -15.29 -4.98 12.67
C VAL A 204 -15.74 -4.34 13.99
N VAL A 205 -14.82 -4.24 14.96
CA VAL A 205 -15.11 -3.69 16.29
C VAL A 205 -14.47 -2.33 16.52
N ALA A 206 -13.41 -2.00 15.79
CA ALA A 206 -12.76 -0.68 15.91
C ALA A 206 -12.01 -0.28 14.63
N SER A 207 -11.97 1.04 14.37
CA SER A 207 -11.05 1.65 13.39
C SER A 207 -9.77 2.09 14.09
N LEU A 208 -8.62 1.57 13.66
CA LEU A 208 -7.33 1.99 14.19
C LEU A 208 -7.03 3.45 13.82
N GLY A 209 -7.48 3.88 12.64
CA GLY A 209 -7.31 5.26 12.19
C GLY A 209 -8.11 6.29 13.00
N GLU A 210 -9.26 5.90 13.55
CA GLU A 210 -10.02 6.74 14.50
C GLU A 210 -9.36 6.75 15.86
N ALA A 211 -8.97 5.59 16.37
CA ALA A 211 -8.40 5.42 17.71
C ALA A 211 -7.02 6.06 17.86
N SER A 212 -6.17 5.96 16.84
CA SER A 212 -4.83 6.57 16.83
C SER A 212 -4.89 8.08 16.57
N GLY A 213 -5.79 8.53 15.72
CA GLY A 213 -5.82 9.88 15.18
C GLY A 213 -4.88 10.03 13.98
N TYR A 214 -4.26 11.22 13.85
CA TYR A 214 -3.31 11.48 12.78
C TYR A 214 -2.01 10.70 13.00
N VAL A 215 -1.61 9.94 12.00
CA VAL A 215 -0.31 9.25 11.89
C VAL A 215 0.25 9.51 10.49
N PRO A 216 1.48 10.02 10.40
CA PRO A 216 2.10 10.35 9.12
C PRO A 216 2.42 9.13 8.27
#